data_eb70d92b6538d9280c6f7847378946b1
#
_entry.id   eb70d92b6538d9280c6f7847378946b1
#
_cell.length_a   1.000
_cell.length_b   1.000
_cell.length_c   1.000
_cell.angle_alpha   90.00
_cell.angle_beta   90.00
_cell.angle_gamma   90.00
#
_symmetry.space_group_name_H-M   'P 1'
#
loop_
_entity.id
_entity.type
_entity.pdbx_description
1 polymer ?
#
loop_
_entity_poly.entity_id
_entity_poly.type
_entity_poly.pdbx_seq_one_letter_code
_entity_poly.pdbx_strand_id
1 'polypeptide(L)'
;MTPSDTYFPAARSWAEDRRSSAARQTRIAWIVAGVAALVALLLAIALAAMMPLKSVQPYVLTVDRQTGAVQIAQGLTPGKLTQNEAVIQAQLANYVLARETFDATDLAVQYRRVQLLSSPDVARAYVAAMASTNPVSPLRALNRGDTLAVAIKSVSVVAPGVALVRYDISRSAPGGGAVARRSYVSALSFGFSGKPLRLEDRFDNPLGFQVTRYRRDLEGAGL
;
A
#
# COMPACT_ATOMS: atom_id res chain seq x y z
N MET A 1 -12.31 -43.30 89.71
CA MET A 1 -11.71 -42.61 88.53
C MET A 1 -12.27 -43.24 87.28
N THR A 2 -13.23 -42.64 86.66
CA THR A 2 -13.96 -43.15 85.47
C THR A 2 -13.15 -42.86 84.24
N PRO A 3 -13.02 -43.85 83.30
CA PRO A 3 -12.17 -43.76 82.12
C PRO A 3 -12.72 -42.81 80.99
N SER A 4 -13.77 -42.03 81.29
CA SER A 4 -14.47 -41.22 80.29
C SER A 4 -13.88 -39.81 80.09
N ASP A 5 -13.12 -39.32 81.06
CA ASP A 5 -12.66 -37.91 81.01
C ASP A 5 -11.44 -37.66 80.10
N THR A 6 -10.70 -38.70 79.75
CA THR A 6 -9.50 -38.57 78.89
C THR A 6 -9.80 -38.75 77.38
N TYR A 7 -10.98 -39.29 77.04
CA TYR A 7 -11.33 -39.61 75.67
C TYR A 7 -11.88 -38.39 74.87
N PHE A 8 -12.55 -37.50 75.57
CA PHE A 8 -13.20 -36.34 74.93
C PHE A 8 -12.22 -35.24 74.40
N PRO A 9 -11.09 -34.93 75.08
CA PRO A 9 -10.16 -33.93 74.51
C PRO A 9 -9.43 -34.43 73.27
N ALA A 10 -9.11 -35.76 73.20
CA ALA A 10 -8.47 -36.32 72.01
C ALA A 10 -9.40 -36.31 70.77
N ALA A 11 -10.71 -36.56 70.95
CA ALA A 11 -11.69 -36.49 69.87
C ALA A 11 -11.92 -35.07 69.32
N ARG A 12 -11.80 -34.04 70.17
CA ARG A 12 -11.88 -32.63 69.77
C ARG A 12 -10.65 -32.19 68.96
N SER A 13 -9.46 -32.59 69.36
CA SER A 13 -8.24 -32.29 68.62
C SER A 13 -8.23 -32.88 67.21
N TRP A 14 -8.74 -34.10 67.08
CA TRP A 14 -8.89 -34.76 65.78
C TRP A 14 -9.90 -34.07 64.86
N ALA A 15 -10.98 -33.52 65.38
CA ALA A 15 -11.98 -32.79 64.61
C ALA A 15 -11.45 -31.41 64.20
N GLU A 16 -10.65 -30.75 65.03
CA GLU A 16 -9.99 -29.48 64.72
C GLU A 16 -8.87 -29.67 63.71
N ASP A 17 -8.06 -30.73 63.80
CA ASP A 17 -7.01 -31.03 62.83
C ASP A 17 -7.58 -31.37 61.43
N ARG A 18 -8.73 -32.07 61.35
CA ARG A 18 -9.41 -32.28 60.07
C ARG A 18 -9.95 -31.01 59.47
N ARG A 19 -10.52 -30.11 60.26
CA ARG A 19 -11.04 -28.84 59.80
C ARG A 19 -9.92 -27.90 59.33
N SER A 20 -8.81 -27.87 60.04
CA SER A 20 -7.64 -27.03 59.70
C SER A 20 -6.93 -27.56 58.47
N SER A 21 -6.82 -28.86 58.28
CA SER A 21 -6.26 -29.48 57.06
C SER A 21 -7.17 -29.31 55.83
N ALA A 22 -8.48 -29.42 55.98
CA ALA A 22 -9.44 -29.15 54.93
C ALA A 22 -9.42 -27.68 54.47
N ALA A 23 -9.38 -26.75 55.46
CA ALA A 23 -9.27 -25.33 55.16
C ALA A 23 -7.96 -24.95 54.42
N ARG A 24 -6.85 -25.60 54.80
CA ARG A 24 -5.55 -25.43 54.14
C ARG A 24 -5.55 -25.97 52.72
N GLN A 25 -6.11 -27.16 52.50
CA GLN A 25 -6.25 -27.76 51.18
C GLN A 25 -7.14 -26.93 50.27
N THR A 26 -8.26 -26.42 50.78
CA THR A 26 -9.14 -25.54 50.01
C THR A 26 -8.42 -24.23 49.62
N ARG A 27 -7.63 -23.64 50.50
CA ARG A 27 -6.87 -22.44 50.20
C ARG A 27 -5.79 -22.68 49.14
N ILE A 28 -5.08 -23.82 49.21
CA ILE A 28 -4.09 -24.22 48.20
C ILE A 28 -4.79 -24.45 46.86
N ALA A 29 -5.95 -25.14 46.87
CA ALA A 29 -6.71 -25.35 45.64
C ALA A 29 -7.15 -24.05 44.97
N TRP A 30 -7.58 -23.04 45.73
CA TRP A 30 -7.93 -21.74 45.17
C TRP A 30 -6.71 -20.97 44.64
N ILE A 31 -5.54 -21.08 45.29
CA ILE A 31 -4.30 -20.49 44.76
C ILE A 31 -3.90 -21.14 43.43
N VAL A 32 -3.93 -22.47 43.37
CA VAL A 32 -3.61 -23.19 42.11
C VAL A 32 -4.60 -22.87 41.00
N ALA A 33 -5.88 -22.77 41.31
CA ALA A 33 -6.92 -22.39 40.36
C ALA A 33 -6.70 -20.95 39.86
N GLY A 34 -6.34 -20.03 40.74
CA GLY A 34 -6.02 -18.64 40.38
C GLY A 34 -4.79 -18.51 39.49
N VAL A 35 -3.72 -19.26 39.77
CA VAL A 35 -2.52 -19.29 38.94
C VAL A 35 -2.84 -19.92 37.56
N ALA A 36 -3.58 -20.99 37.51
CA ALA A 36 -3.99 -21.63 36.26
C ALA A 36 -4.85 -20.68 35.39
N ALA A 37 -5.78 -19.97 36.00
CA ALA A 37 -6.61 -18.97 35.31
C ALA A 37 -5.75 -17.81 34.76
N LEU A 38 -4.76 -17.33 35.53
CA LEU A 38 -3.84 -16.29 35.08
C LEU A 38 -3.01 -16.74 33.87
N VAL A 39 -2.46 -17.95 33.91
CA VAL A 39 -1.69 -18.55 32.80
C VAL A 39 -2.57 -18.70 31.57
N ALA A 40 -3.81 -19.18 31.71
CA ALA A 40 -4.75 -19.30 30.60
C ALA A 40 -5.09 -17.95 29.98
N LEU A 41 -5.26 -16.90 30.80
CA LEU A 41 -5.50 -15.54 30.32
C LEU A 41 -4.29 -14.99 29.55
N LEU A 42 -3.07 -15.18 30.05
CA LEU A 42 -1.85 -14.75 29.36
C LEU A 42 -1.66 -15.48 28.02
N LEU A 43 -1.96 -16.77 27.97
CA LEU A 43 -1.92 -17.53 26.72
C LEU A 43 -2.98 -17.06 25.73
N ALA A 44 -4.18 -16.73 26.18
CA ALA A 44 -5.24 -16.17 25.33
C ALA A 44 -4.84 -14.82 24.75
N ILE A 45 -4.22 -13.95 25.54
CA ILE A 45 -3.69 -12.64 25.09
C ILE A 45 -2.56 -12.85 24.07
N ALA A 46 -1.63 -13.77 24.33
CA ALA A 46 -0.55 -14.09 23.41
C ALA A 46 -1.07 -14.63 22.06
N LEU A 47 -2.07 -15.51 22.07
CA LEU A 47 -2.75 -16.01 20.87
C LEU A 47 -3.48 -14.89 20.11
N ALA A 48 -4.18 -14.01 20.82
CA ALA A 48 -4.86 -12.87 20.22
C ALA A 48 -3.86 -11.88 19.58
N ALA A 49 -2.71 -11.68 20.21
CA ALA A 49 -1.64 -10.82 19.67
C ALA A 49 -0.97 -11.43 18.41
N MET A 50 -0.98 -12.76 18.26
CA MET A 50 -0.46 -13.47 17.09
C MET A 50 -1.46 -13.55 15.92
N MET A 51 -2.75 -13.32 16.15
CA MET A 51 -3.77 -13.38 15.09
C MET A 51 -3.53 -12.45 13.89
N PRO A 52 -3.02 -11.21 14.03
CA PRO A 52 -2.77 -10.35 12.87
C PRO A 52 -1.59 -10.77 11.98
N LEU A 53 -0.82 -11.81 12.35
CA LEU A 53 0.33 -12.29 11.58
C LEU A 53 -0.03 -13.22 10.40
N LYS A 54 -1.28 -13.65 10.26
CA LYS A 54 -1.73 -14.46 9.13
C LYS A 54 -2.34 -13.59 8.04
N SER A 55 -1.51 -12.78 7.36
CA SER A 55 -1.92 -12.16 6.11
C SER A 55 -1.74 -13.17 4.98
N VAL A 56 -2.82 -13.69 4.43
CA VAL A 56 -2.82 -14.43 3.18
C VAL A 56 -2.58 -13.41 2.07
N GLN A 57 -1.39 -13.41 1.48
CA GLN A 57 -1.10 -12.62 0.29
C GLN A 57 -1.53 -13.45 -0.93
N PRO A 58 -2.58 -13.07 -1.65
CA PRO A 58 -2.89 -13.69 -2.92
C PRO A 58 -1.81 -13.28 -3.93
N TYR A 59 -0.97 -14.20 -4.33
CA TYR A 59 -0.06 -14.02 -5.45
C TYR A 59 -0.85 -14.21 -6.74
N VAL A 60 -1.00 -13.16 -7.51
CA VAL A 60 -1.52 -13.26 -8.88
C VAL A 60 -0.33 -13.57 -9.78
N LEU A 61 -0.21 -14.83 -10.20
CA LEU A 61 0.74 -15.25 -11.21
C LEU A 61 0.16 -14.87 -12.59
N THR A 62 0.70 -13.82 -13.18
CA THR A 62 0.41 -13.52 -14.59
C THR A 62 1.39 -14.30 -15.45
N VAL A 63 0.92 -15.38 -16.07
CA VAL A 63 1.69 -16.14 -17.05
C VAL A 63 1.53 -15.42 -18.39
N ASP A 64 2.60 -14.86 -18.90
CA ASP A 64 2.61 -14.38 -20.29
C ASP A 64 2.57 -15.59 -21.23
N ARG A 65 1.47 -15.73 -21.95
CA ARG A 65 1.24 -16.87 -22.86
C ARG A 65 2.16 -16.87 -24.08
N GLN A 66 2.89 -15.80 -24.36
CA GLN A 66 3.79 -15.72 -25.52
C GLN A 66 5.25 -16.01 -25.18
N THR A 67 5.70 -15.76 -23.96
CA THR A 67 7.10 -15.93 -23.58
C THR A 67 7.35 -17.00 -22.54
N GLY A 68 6.30 -17.53 -21.89
CA GLY A 68 6.41 -18.49 -20.80
C GLY A 68 7.06 -17.92 -19.51
N ALA A 69 7.38 -16.65 -19.48
CA ALA A 69 8.00 -16.01 -18.34
C ALA A 69 6.98 -15.79 -17.21
N VAL A 70 7.24 -16.41 -16.07
CA VAL A 70 6.48 -16.19 -14.84
C VAL A 70 6.98 -14.90 -14.18
N GLN A 71 6.30 -13.79 -14.40
CA GLN A 71 6.54 -12.58 -13.63
C GLN A 71 5.64 -12.62 -12.39
N ILE A 72 6.28 -12.61 -11.21
CA ILE A 72 5.58 -12.36 -9.95
C ILE A 72 5.20 -10.88 -9.98
N ALA A 73 4.00 -10.57 -10.46
CA ALA A 73 3.42 -9.26 -10.22
C ALA A 73 3.22 -9.16 -8.70
N GLN A 74 4.08 -8.41 -8.02
CA GLN A 74 3.80 -7.99 -6.65
C GLN A 74 2.55 -7.10 -6.74
N GLY A 75 1.40 -7.75 -6.63
CA GLY A 75 0.12 -7.07 -6.55
C GLY A 75 0.18 -6.10 -5.38
N LEU A 76 -0.28 -4.88 -5.60
CA LEU A 76 -0.61 -3.94 -4.54
C LEU A 76 -1.40 -4.71 -3.50
N THR A 77 -0.81 -4.96 -2.32
CA THR A 77 -1.52 -5.66 -1.24
C THR A 77 -2.57 -4.69 -0.71
N PRO A 78 -3.87 -4.93 -0.97
CA PRO A 78 -4.91 -4.11 -0.36
C PRO A 78 -4.86 -4.35 1.15
N GLY A 79 -4.57 -3.33 1.95
CA GLY A 79 -4.74 -3.41 3.39
C GLY A 79 -3.59 -2.94 4.27
N LYS A 80 -2.44 -2.51 3.73
CA LYS A 80 -1.33 -1.98 4.54
C LYS A 80 -0.86 -0.57 4.16
N LEU A 81 -1.54 0.07 3.22
CA LEU A 81 -1.24 1.46 2.91
C LEU A 81 -1.88 2.36 3.96
N THR A 82 -1.09 3.22 4.58
CA THR A 82 -1.64 4.34 5.33
C THR A 82 -2.47 5.20 4.37
N GLN A 83 -3.48 5.89 4.87
CA GLN A 83 -4.29 6.80 4.03
C GLN A 83 -3.41 7.77 3.23
N ASN A 84 -2.30 8.23 3.82
CA ASN A 84 -1.35 9.11 3.16
C ASN A 84 -0.62 8.43 1.99
N GLU A 85 -0.22 7.17 2.12
CA GLU A 85 0.43 6.42 1.05
C GLU A 85 -0.51 6.15 -0.12
N ALA A 86 -1.77 5.81 0.15
CA ALA A 86 -2.78 5.62 -0.88
C ALA A 86 -3.03 6.91 -1.69
N VAL A 87 -3.09 8.06 -1.01
CA VAL A 87 -3.24 9.36 -1.67
C VAL A 87 -2.02 9.69 -2.53
N ILE A 88 -0.80 9.45 -2.02
CA ILE A 88 0.44 9.67 -2.77
C ILE A 88 0.47 8.79 -4.02
N GLN A 89 0.14 7.50 -3.90
CA GLN A 89 0.11 6.58 -5.04
C GLN A 89 -0.94 6.99 -6.09
N ALA A 90 -2.11 7.45 -5.65
CA ALA A 90 -3.13 7.98 -6.54
C ALA A 90 -2.66 9.23 -7.30
N GLN A 91 -1.98 10.17 -6.63
CA GLN A 91 -1.42 11.37 -7.26
C GLN A 91 -0.32 11.03 -8.27
N LEU A 92 0.57 10.08 -7.94
CA LEU A 92 1.60 9.59 -8.85
C LEU A 92 1.01 8.93 -10.10
N ALA A 93 0.01 8.06 -9.92
CA ALA A 93 -0.71 7.42 -11.02
C ALA A 93 -1.39 8.46 -11.92
N ASN A 94 -2.14 9.40 -11.31
CA ASN A 94 -2.83 10.48 -12.02
C ASN A 94 -1.86 11.38 -12.80
N TYR A 95 -0.68 11.66 -12.23
CA TYR A 95 0.35 12.42 -12.91
C TYR A 95 0.87 11.70 -14.15
N VAL A 96 1.20 10.40 -14.04
CA VAL A 96 1.69 9.60 -15.17
C VAL A 96 0.61 9.45 -16.23
N LEU A 97 -0.63 9.20 -15.83
CA LEU A 97 -1.78 9.18 -16.75
C LEU A 97 -1.91 10.49 -17.52
N ALA A 98 -1.91 11.64 -16.83
CA ALA A 98 -2.03 12.93 -17.48
C ALA A 98 -0.86 13.24 -18.41
N ARG A 99 0.36 12.78 -18.08
CA ARG A 99 1.57 13.07 -18.82
C ARG A 99 1.78 12.21 -20.06
N GLU A 100 1.44 10.93 -19.97
CA GLU A 100 1.78 9.91 -20.99
C GLU A 100 0.59 9.53 -21.88
N THR A 101 -0.64 9.85 -21.46
CA THR A 101 -1.82 9.75 -22.33
C THR A 101 -1.80 10.85 -23.38
N PHE A 102 -2.15 10.53 -24.59
CA PHE A 102 -2.32 11.49 -25.66
C PHE A 102 -3.65 11.29 -26.37
N ASP A 103 -4.50 12.29 -26.29
CA ASP A 103 -5.72 12.43 -27.06
C ASP A 103 -5.82 13.93 -27.45
N ALA A 104 -5.96 14.17 -28.76
CA ALA A 104 -6.04 15.54 -29.26
C ALA A 104 -7.27 16.30 -28.71
N THR A 105 -8.33 15.58 -28.34
CA THR A 105 -9.57 16.19 -27.81
C THR A 105 -9.40 16.70 -26.38
N ASP A 106 -8.61 15.98 -25.57
CA ASP A 106 -8.41 16.27 -24.14
C ASP A 106 -7.03 16.91 -23.83
N LEU A 107 -6.26 17.19 -24.86
CA LEU A 107 -4.86 17.63 -24.74
C LEU A 107 -4.72 18.86 -23.83
N ALA A 108 -5.60 19.85 -23.95
CA ALA A 108 -5.53 21.08 -23.16
C ALA A 108 -5.71 20.83 -21.67
N VAL A 109 -6.62 19.91 -21.30
CA VAL A 109 -6.90 19.53 -19.91
C VAL A 109 -5.72 18.76 -19.34
N GLN A 110 -5.19 17.79 -20.07
CA GLN A 110 -4.03 17.00 -19.64
C GLN A 110 -2.79 17.88 -19.49
N TYR A 111 -2.56 18.79 -20.43
CA TYR A 111 -1.46 19.73 -20.42
C TYR A 111 -1.49 20.63 -19.18
N ARG A 112 -2.65 21.24 -18.86
CA ARG A 112 -2.83 22.04 -17.64
C ARG A 112 -2.57 21.21 -16.38
N ARG A 113 -3.10 19.99 -16.32
CA ARG A 113 -2.94 19.10 -15.16
C ARG A 113 -1.47 18.76 -14.92
N VAL A 114 -0.71 18.42 -15.97
CA VAL A 114 0.72 18.14 -15.86
C VAL A 114 1.48 19.38 -15.35
N GLN A 115 1.16 20.57 -15.86
CA GLN A 115 1.80 21.80 -15.39
C GLN A 115 1.49 22.07 -13.89
N LEU A 116 0.24 21.90 -13.48
CA LEU A 116 -0.18 22.12 -12.09
C LEU A 116 0.55 21.18 -11.12
N LEU A 117 0.75 19.93 -11.52
CA LEU A 117 1.38 18.87 -10.71
C LEU A 117 2.91 18.80 -10.89
N SER A 118 3.51 19.74 -11.61
CA SER A 118 4.96 19.77 -11.86
C SER A 118 5.62 20.97 -11.20
N SER A 119 6.88 20.80 -10.79
CA SER A 119 7.73 21.96 -10.48
C SER A 119 7.97 22.80 -11.75
N PRO A 120 8.37 24.07 -11.65
CA PRO A 120 8.60 24.93 -12.81
C PRO A 120 9.55 24.33 -13.85
N ASP A 121 10.60 23.61 -13.38
CA ASP A 121 11.59 23.00 -14.29
C ASP A 121 11.02 21.81 -15.05
N VAL A 122 10.29 20.94 -14.35
CA VAL A 122 9.63 19.78 -14.97
C VAL A 122 8.52 20.23 -15.92
N ALA A 123 7.79 21.28 -15.56
CA ALA A 123 6.77 21.86 -16.42
C ALA A 123 7.39 22.41 -17.72
N ARG A 124 8.50 23.18 -17.63
CA ARG A 124 9.21 23.68 -18.82
C ARG A 124 9.72 22.54 -19.70
N ALA A 125 10.31 21.50 -19.08
CA ALA A 125 10.76 20.33 -19.84
C ALA A 125 9.61 19.61 -20.56
N TYR A 126 8.43 19.52 -19.92
CA TYR A 126 7.24 18.94 -20.54
C TYR A 126 6.74 19.78 -21.71
N VAL A 127 6.66 21.10 -21.54
CA VAL A 127 6.30 22.03 -22.61
C VAL A 127 7.22 21.88 -23.82
N ALA A 128 8.53 21.83 -23.58
CA ALA A 128 9.52 21.62 -24.65
C ALA A 128 9.38 20.25 -25.34
N ALA A 129 9.09 19.20 -24.56
CA ALA A 129 8.86 17.85 -25.11
C ALA A 129 7.60 17.78 -25.99
N MET A 130 6.56 18.52 -25.63
CA MET A 130 5.29 18.57 -26.38
C MET A 130 5.30 19.58 -27.54
N ALA A 131 6.32 20.43 -27.65
CA ALA A 131 6.38 21.44 -28.69
C ALA A 131 6.35 20.82 -30.09
N SER A 132 5.63 21.42 -31.01
CA SER A 132 5.56 21.00 -32.43
C SER A 132 6.90 21.11 -33.17
N THR A 133 7.85 21.88 -32.64
CA THR A 133 9.23 21.97 -33.12
C THR A 133 10.09 20.76 -32.73
N ASN A 134 9.67 19.98 -31.72
CA ASN A 134 10.37 18.79 -31.29
C ASN A 134 10.00 17.59 -32.19
N PRO A 135 10.98 16.96 -32.91
CA PRO A 135 10.70 15.84 -33.83
C PRO A 135 10.06 14.63 -33.18
N VAL A 136 10.36 14.39 -31.88
CA VAL A 136 9.84 13.24 -31.10
C VAL A 136 8.57 13.57 -30.31
N SER A 137 8.04 14.78 -30.45
CA SER A 137 6.78 15.18 -29.83
C SER A 137 5.62 14.31 -30.33
N PRO A 138 4.71 13.87 -29.46
CA PRO A 138 3.49 13.17 -29.87
C PRO A 138 2.68 13.96 -30.92
N LEU A 139 2.69 15.28 -30.85
CA LEU A 139 2.03 16.16 -31.83
C LEU A 139 2.57 16.03 -33.24
N ARG A 140 3.83 15.59 -33.41
CA ARG A 140 4.46 15.34 -34.71
C ARG A 140 4.56 13.87 -35.09
N ALA A 141 4.81 13.00 -34.10
CA ALA A 141 5.10 11.60 -34.30
C ALA A 141 3.82 10.75 -34.52
N LEU A 142 2.68 11.27 -34.08
CA LEU A 142 1.40 10.57 -34.22
C LEU A 142 0.64 11.07 -35.45
N ASN A 143 -0.09 10.16 -36.09
CA ASN A 143 -1.00 10.52 -37.17
C ASN A 143 -2.25 11.20 -36.59
N ARG A 144 -2.98 11.91 -37.46
CA ARG A 144 -4.23 12.56 -37.07
C ARG A 144 -5.26 11.51 -36.62
N GLY A 145 -5.72 11.65 -35.35
CA GLY A 145 -6.68 10.75 -34.71
C GLY A 145 -6.07 9.54 -34.01
N ASP A 146 -4.73 9.40 -34.01
CA ASP A 146 -4.08 8.42 -33.13
C ASP A 146 -4.21 8.85 -31.68
N THR A 147 -4.37 7.86 -30.81
CA THR A 147 -4.41 8.04 -29.35
C THR A 147 -3.35 7.18 -28.66
N LEU A 148 -2.83 7.67 -27.55
CA LEU A 148 -2.00 6.88 -26.63
C LEU A 148 -2.79 6.68 -25.35
N ALA A 149 -3.12 5.43 -25.04
CA ALA A 149 -3.75 5.04 -23.79
C ALA A 149 -2.71 4.45 -22.85
N VAL A 150 -2.78 4.84 -21.58
CA VAL A 150 -1.87 4.38 -20.52
C VAL A 150 -2.61 3.47 -19.56
N ALA A 151 -2.02 2.30 -19.28
CA ALA A 151 -2.48 1.37 -18.26
C ALA A 151 -1.42 1.24 -17.16
N ILE A 152 -1.71 1.72 -15.97
CA ILE A 152 -0.79 1.61 -14.81
C ILE A 152 -0.72 0.16 -14.35
N LYS A 153 0.49 -0.38 -14.23
CA LYS A 153 0.77 -1.73 -13.72
C LYS A 153 1.08 -1.72 -12.23
N SER A 154 1.94 -0.80 -11.82
CA SER A 154 2.30 -0.66 -10.40
C SER A 154 2.82 0.74 -10.08
N VAL A 155 2.61 1.16 -8.84
CA VAL A 155 3.18 2.38 -8.25
C VAL A 155 3.90 1.97 -6.98
N SER A 156 5.21 2.21 -6.91
CA SER A 156 6.05 1.85 -5.76
C SER A 156 6.78 3.09 -5.26
N VAL A 157 6.53 3.47 -4.02
CA VAL A 157 7.34 4.49 -3.33
C VAL A 157 8.57 3.78 -2.78
N VAL A 158 9.73 4.08 -3.34
CA VAL A 158 11.00 3.38 -3.02
C VAL A 158 11.80 4.09 -1.93
N ALA A 159 11.58 5.38 -1.78
CA ALA A 159 12.15 6.21 -0.72
C ALA A 159 11.26 7.45 -0.49
N PRO A 160 11.41 8.17 0.64
CA PRO A 160 10.70 9.43 0.85
C PRO A 160 10.91 10.38 -0.32
N GLY A 161 9.82 10.78 -0.99
CA GLY A 161 9.86 11.67 -2.15
C GLY A 161 10.36 11.05 -3.46
N VAL A 162 10.53 9.72 -3.54
CA VAL A 162 10.96 9.01 -4.76
C VAL A 162 10.05 7.82 -5.03
N ALA A 163 9.56 7.73 -6.26
CA ALA A 163 8.67 6.64 -6.69
C ALA A 163 9.04 6.10 -8.07
N LEU A 164 8.68 4.84 -8.29
CA LEU A 164 8.71 4.18 -9.58
C LEU A 164 7.28 3.83 -9.98
N VAL A 165 6.91 4.18 -11.20
CA VAL A 165 5.62 3.84 -11.80
C VAL A 165 5.86 3.02 -13.05
N ARG A 166 5.31 1.80 -13.08
CA ARG A 166 5.33 0.93 -14.26
C ARG A 166 3.99 0.99 -14.96
N TYR A 167 4.02 1.08 -16.26
CA TYR A 167 2.82 1.20 -17.08
C TYR A 167 3.05 0.76 -18.51
N ASP A 168 1.95 0.45 -19.19
CA ASP A 168 1.95 0.18 -20.62
C ASP A 168 1.35 1.37 -21.38
N ILE A 169 1.94 1.70 -22.51
CA ILE A 169 1.37 2.63 -23.47
C ILE A 169 0.88 1.82 -24.67
N SER A 170 -0.38 1.94 -24.98
CA SER A 170 -1.01 1.38 -26.19
C SER A 170 -1.34 2.49 -27.17
N ARG A 171 -0.83 2.40 -28.40
CA ARG A 171 -1.22 3.30 -29.49
C ARG A 171 -2.41 2.69 -30.22
N SER A 172 -3.42 3.48 -30.45
CA SER A 172 -4.58 3.10 -31.26
C SER A 172 -4.75 4.07 -32.45
N ALA A 173 -5.06 3.51 -33.62
CA ALA A 173 -5.38 4.29 -34.83
C ALA A 173 -6.89 4.58 -34.89
N PRO A 174 -7.32 5.58 -35.69
CA PRO A 174 -8.73 5.80 -36.01
C PRO A 174 -9.33 4.52 -36.60
N GLY A 175 -10.47 4.06 -36.02
CA GLY A 175 -11.13 2.83 -36.45
C GLY A 175 -10.91 1.62 -35.57
N GLY A 176 -10.15 1.73 -34.46
CA GLY A 176 -10.26 0.79 -33.35
C GLY A 176 -9.30 -0.40 -33.37
N GLY A 177 -8.12 -0.30 -33.95
CA GLY A 177 -7.06 -1.31 -33.79
C GLY A 177 -5.91 -0.85 -32.89
N ALA A 178 -5.53 -1.65 -31.89
CA ALA A 178 -4.28 -1.41 -31.19
C ALA A 178 -3.10 -1.68 -32.13
N VAL A 179 -2.31 -0.63 -32.41
CA VAL A 179 -1.20 -0.73 -33.40
C VAL A 179 0.08 -1.19 -32.70
N ALA A 180 0.31 -0.79 -31.47
CA ALA A 180 1.50 -1.17 -30.70
C ALA A 180 1.26 -1.00 -29.21
N ARG A 181 1.87 -1.87 -28.42
CA ARG A 181 1.92 -1.77 -26.95
C ARG A 181 3.37 -1.85 -26.49
N ARG A 182 3.77 -0.95 -25.61
CA ARG A 182 5.12 -0.94 -25.04
C ARG A 182 5.02 -0.68 -23.53
N SER A 183 5.88 -1.36 -22.77
CA SER A 183 5.99 -1.22 -21.33
C SER A 183 7.07 -0.21 -20.97
N TYR A 184 6.78 0.64 -20.00
CA TYR A 184 7.66 1.68 -19.51
C TYR A 184 7.74 1.68 -17.99
N VAL A 185 8.84 2.20 -17.50
CA VAL A 185 9.03 2.57 -16.09
C VAL A 185 9.40 4.05 -16.01
N SER A 186 8.70 4.78 -15.16
CA SER A 186 9.08 6.16 -14.86
C SER A 186 9.57 6.28 -13.42
N ALA A 187 10.72 6.91 -13.27
CA ALA A 187 11.26 7.34 -11.99
C ALA A 187 10.86 8.78 -11.73
N LEU A 188 10.21 9.02 -10.59
CA LEU A 188 9.73 10.34 -10.18
C LEU A 188 10.32 10.74 -8.85
N SER A 189 10.79 11.99 -8.74
CA SER A 189 10.95 12.66 -7.45
C SER A 189 9.77 13.58 -7.25
N PHE A 190 9.19 13.59 -6.05
CA PHE A 190 8.01 14.38 -5.75
C PHE A 190 8.09 14.99 -4.35
N GLY A 191 7.30 16.01 -4.12
CA GLY A 191 7.14 16.64 -2.81
C GLY A 191 5.82 17.40 -2.74
N PHE A 192 5.61 18.09 -1.63
CA PHE A 192 4.43 18.91 -1.42
C PHE A 192 4.87 20.37 -1.27
N SER A 193 4.32 21.25 -2.10
CA SER A 193 4.60 22.67 -2.01
C SER A 193 3.64 23.28 -1.00
N GLY A 194 4.18 23.91 0.06
CA GLY A 194 3.37 24.69 1.01
C GLY A 194 2.86 26.03 0.44
N LYS A 195 2.98 26.26 -0.87
CA LYS A 195 2.56 27.50 -1.49
C LYS A 195 1.05 27.57 -1.66
N PRO A 196 0.44 28.76 -1.45
CA PRO A 196 -0.99 28.92 -1.69
C PRO A 196 -1.31 28.67 -3.17
N LEU A 197 -2.32 27.86 -3.42
CA LEU A 197 -2.87 27.60 -4.75
C LEU A 197 -4.15 28.43 -4.95
N ARG A 198 -4.47 28.76 -6.20
CA ARG A 198 -5.74 29.34 -6.59
C ARG A 198 -6.88 28.38 -6.20
N LEU A 199 -8.06 28.90 -5.93
CA LEU A 199 -9.18 28.08 -5.48
C LEU A 199 -9.50 26.97 -6.50
N GLU A 200 -9.50 27.28 -7.78
CA GLU A 200 -9.72 26.34 -8.88
C GLU A 200 -8.68 25.21 -8.93
N ASP A 201 -7.40 25.53 -8.65
CA ASP A 201 -6.30 24.57 -8.67
C ASP A 201 -6.29 23.66 -7.43
N ARG A 202 -6.92 24.11 -6.32
CA ARG A 202 -7.02 23.32 -5.09
C ARG A 202 -7.94 22.10 -5.22
N PHE A 203 -8.89 22.11 -6.13
CA PHE A 203 -9.73 20.94 -6.40
C PHE A 203 -8.94 19.83 -7.10
N ASP A 204 -8.04 20.20 -8.02
CA ASP A 204 -7.19 19.22 -8.73
C ASP A 204 -5.93 18.85 -7.94
N ASN A 205 -5.44 19.75 -7.08
CA ASN A 205 -4.22 19.56 -6.29
C ASN A 205 -4.36 20.08 -4.84
N PRO A 206 -5.21 19.45 -4.00
CA PRO A 206 -5.50 19.97 -2.66
C PRO A 206 -4.30 19.99 -1.73
N LEU A 207 -3.32 19.12 -1.94
CA LEU A 207 -2.14 18.97 -1.09
C LEU A 207 -0.93 19.75 -1.61
N GLY A 208 -1.03 20.39 -2.75
CA GLY A 208 0.14 21.03 -3.40
C GLY A 208 1.20 20.03 -3.84
N PHE A 209 0.79 18.83 -4.26
CA PHE A 209 1.68 17.81 -4.80
C PHE A 209 2.43 18.34 -6.03
N GLN A 210 3.74 18.09 -6.09
CA GLN A 210 4.59 18.49 -7.22
C GLN A 210 5.63 17.43 -7.54
N VAL A 211 5.71 17.06 -8.81
CA VAL A 211 6.82 16.27 -9.35
C VAL A 211 7.99 17.22 -9.63
N THR A 212 9.12 16.97 -8.97
CA THR A 212 10.35 17.78 -9.07
C THR A 212 11.39 17.19 -10.02
N ARG A 213 11.25 15.92 -10.37
CA ARG A 213 12.09 15.22 -11.36
C ARG A 213 11.29 14.11 -12.02
N TYR A 214 11.43 13.94 -13.33
CA TYR A 214 10.77 12.91 -14.10
C TYR A 214 11.71 12.30 -15.12
N ARG A 215 11.81 10.97 -15.14
CA ARG A 215 12.54 10.21 -16.16
C ARG A 215 11.73 9.00 -16.57
N ARG A 216 11.67 8.72 -17.87
CA ARG A 216 10.99 7.57 -18.46
C ARG A 216 12.00 6.69 -19.19
N ASP A 217 11.97 5.40 -18.92
CA ASP A 217 12.79 4.38 -19.56
C ASP A 217 11.87 3.25 -20.10
N LEU A 218 12.31 2.54 -21.14
CA LEU A 218 11.61 1.33 -21.62
C LEU A 218 11.81 0.21 -20.59
N GLU A 219 10.74 -0.48 -20.23
CA GLU A 219 10.83 -1.66 -19.37
C GLU A 219 11.42 -2.81 -20.21
N GLY A 220 12.55 -3.37 -19.80
CA GLY A 220 13.26 -4.44 -20.51
C GLY A 220 14.32 -3.99 -21.51
N ALA A 221 14.58 -2.70 -21.69
CA ALA A 221 15.73 -2.20 -22.43
C ALA A 221 16.97 -2.17 -21.52
N GLY A 222 17.56 -3.33 -21.29
CA GLY A 222 18.96 -3.46 -20.91
C GLY A 222 19.25 -3.48 -19.41
N LEU A 223 19.71 -4.62 -18.99
CA LEU A 223 20.93 -4.79 -18.21
C LEU A 223 21.95 -5.44 -19.12
#